data_6b0e386659f95670424ce14c4e1bd389
#
_entry.id   6b0e386659f95670424ce14c4e1bd389
#
_cell.length_a   1.000
_cell.length_b   1.000
_cell.length_c   1.000
_cell.angle_alpha   90.00
_cell.angle_beta   90.00
_cell.angle_gamma   90.00
#
_symmetry.space_group_name_H-M   'P 1'
#
loop_
_entity.id
_entity.type
_entity.pdbx_description
1 polymer ?
#
loop_
_entity_poly.entity_id
_entity_poly.type
_entity_poly.pdbx_seq_one_letter_code
_entity_poly.pdbx_strand_id
1 'polypeptide(L)'
;MELRTERLVLREFRLDDEVAVHQYGSDEEVTRYLTWGPNSPADTAAYLKKVLREAAREPRTSFTLAVATLDDELIGVANLATTDTQSTAELGYVLARDQWGHGYATEVARRLIVFGFNELGLRRITATCHPDNFASARVLEKAGMHFERTLRDHLGDRGGWRAFAVAVSDEGAVHSD
;
A
#
# COMPACT_ATOMS: atom_id res chain seq x y z
N MET A 1 -10.03 5.87 11.26
CA MET A 1 -9.60 6.72 10.14
C MET A 1 -10.25 6.22 8.85
N GLU A 2 -10.60 7.12 7.94
CA GLU A 2 -11.19 6.79 6.65
C GLU A 2 -10.70 7.78 5.58
N LEU A 3 -10.25 7.26 4.43
CA LEU A 3 -9.85 8.05 3.28
C LEU A 3 -10.73 7.63 2.09
N ARG A 4 -11.38 8.59 1.44
CA ARG A 4 -12.25 8.33 0.30
C ARG A 4 -11.57 8.67 -1.01
N THR A 5 -11.92 7.92 -2.04
CA THR A 5 -11.62 8.19 -3.44
C THR A 5 -12.93 8.25 -4.23
N GLU A 6 -12.87 8.30 -5.55
CA GLU A 6 -14.06 8.28 -6.41
C GLU A 6 -14.85 6.97 -6.29
N ARG A 7 -14.16 5.83 -6.18
CA ARG A 7 -14.77 4.49 -6.25
C ARG A 7 -14.48 3.62 -5.03
N LEU A 8 -13.59 4.05 -4.11
CA LEU A 8 -13.08 3.24 -3.01
C LEU A 8 -13.11 3.99 -1.69
N VAL A 9 -13.15 3.20 -0.61
CA VAL A 9 -12.96 3.65 0.76
C VAL A 9 -11.76 2.89 1.35
N LEU A 10 -10.76 3.63 1.82
CA LEU A 10 -9.65 3.08 2.60
C LEU A 10 -10.01 3.32 4.08
N ARG A 11 -10.31 2.27 4.80
CA ARG A 11 -10.76 2.32 6.19
C ARG A 11 -9.91 1.48 7.13
N GLU A 12 -10.08 1.64 8.41
CA GLU A 12 -9.49 0.70 9.38
C GLU A 12 -10.02 -0.71 9.15
N PHE A 13 -9.15 -1.70 9.38
CA PHE A 13 -9.57 -3.09 9.40
C PHE A 13 -10.53 -3.37 10.55
N ARG A 14 -11.39 -4.38 10.36
CA ARG A 14 -12.32 -4.90 11.36
C ARG A 14 -12.06 -6.41 11.55
N LEU A 15 -12.53 -6.98 12.63
CA LEU A 15 -12.36 -8.41 12.89
C LEU A 15 -13.07 -9.30 11.87
N ASP A 16 -14.19 -8.84 11.34
CA ASP A 16 -14.98 -9.54 10.32
C ASP A 16 -14.37 -9.46 8.91
N ASP A 17 -13.32 -8.68 8.71
CA ASP A 17 -12.57 -8.65 7.45
C ASP A 17 -11.72 -9.92 7.21
N GLU A 18 -11.56 -10.80 8.22
CA GLU A 18 -10.64 -11.94 8.18
C GLU A 18 -10.84 -12.85 6.95
N VAL A 19 -12.10 -13.13 6.59
CA VAL A 19 -12.42 -13.99 5.45
C VAL A 19 -11.95 -13.37 4.14
N ALA A 20 -12.21 -12.10 3.91
CA ALA A 20 -11.81 -11.39 2.70
C ALA A 20 -10.29 -11.20 2.64
N VAL A 21 -9.63 -10.91 3.79
CA VAL A 21 -8.16 -10.86 3.88
C VAL A 21 -7.55 -12.20 3.52
N HIS A 22 -8.14 -13.31 3.99
CA HIS A 22 -7.65 -14.65 3.67
C HIS A 22 -7.78 -14.98 2.18
N GLN A 23 -8.89 -14.58 1.55
CA GLN A 23 -9.11 -14.83 0.13
C GLN A 23 -7.98 -14.31 -0.74
N TYR A 24 -7.59 -13.03 -0.61
CA TYR A 24 -6.48 -12.51 -1.40
C TYR A 24 -5.10 -12.90 -0.85
N GLY A 25 -4.96 -13.08 0.46
CA GLY A 25 -3.68 -13.40 1.10
C GLY A 25 -3.24 -14.85 0.89
N SER A 26 -4.15 -15.77 0.60
CA SER A 26 -3.87 -17.17 0.27
C SER A 26 -3.77 -17.45 -1.25
N ASP A 27 -4.06 -16.47 -2.10
CA ASP A 27 -3.93 -16.61 -3.56
C ASP A 27 -2.45 -16.53 -3.97
N GLU A 28 -1.93 -17.60 -4.57
CA GLU A 28 -0.54 -17.70 -5.04
C GLU A 28 -0.20 -16.63 -6.08
N GLU A 29 -1.13 -16.28 -6.97
CA GLU A 29 -0.89 -15.24 -7.97
C GLU A 29 -0.83 -13.84 -7.34
N VAL A 30 -1.63 -13.57 -6.32
CA VAL A 30 -1.60 -12.30 -5.58
C VAL A 30 -0.29 -12.16 -4.82
N THR A 31 0.18 -13.24 -4.20
CA THR A 31 1.39 -13.23 -3.35
C THR A 31 2.68 -13.48 -4.13
N ARG A 32 2.61 -13.82 -5.41
CA ARG A 32 3.74 -14.22 -6.26
C ARG A 32 4.97 -13.30 -6.20
N TYR A 33 4.75 -12.01 -6.09
CA TYR A 33 5.81 -11.00 -6.06
C TYR A 33 5.96 -10.32 -4.69
N LEU A 34 5.34 -10.91 -3.66
CA LEU A 34 5.43 -10.40 -2.30
C LEU A 34 6.50 -11.15 -1.50
N THR A 35 6.92 -10.59 -0.39
CA THR A 35 7.87 -11.21 0.54
C THR A 35 7.17 -12.07 1.60
N TRP A 36 5.87 -12.25 1.46
CA TRP A 36 5.02 -13.03 2.36
C TRP A 36 3.94 -13.77 1.55
N GLY A 37 3.31 -14.75 2.19
CA GLY A 37 2.26 -15.58 1.59
C GLY A 37 2.79 -16.75 0.72
N PRO A 38 1.91 -17.56 0.20
CA PRO A 38 0.48 -17.60 0.52
C PRO A 38 0.22 -17.87 2.00
N ASN A 39 -0.74 -17.12 2.56
CA ASN A 39 -1.05 -17.21 3.98
C ASN A 39 -1.90 -18.44 4.31
N SER A 40 -1.55 -19.15 5.37
CA SER A 40 -2.49 -20.04 6.06
C SER A 40 -3.57 -19.24 6.80
N PRO A 41 -4.68 -19.87 7.22
CA PRO A 41 -5.67 -19.19 8.07
C PRO A 41 -5.06 -18.62 9.36
N ALA A 42 -4.08 -19.31 9.95
CA ALA A 42 -3.39 -18.83 11.14
C ALA A 42 -2.55 -17.58 10.88
N ASP A 43 -1.88 -17.50 9.71
CA ASP A 43 -1.10 -16.32 9.31
C ASP A 43 -2.03 -15.12 9.09
N THR A 44 -3.17 -15.33 8.46
CA THR A 44 -4.19 -14.29 8.25
C THR A 44 -4.72 -13.74 9.57
N ALA A 45 -5.09 -14.61 10.50
CA ALA A 45 -5.55 -14.21 11.82
C ALA A 45 -4.47 -13.44 12.60
N ALA A 46 -3.21 -13.88 12.52
CA ALA A 46 -2.08 -13.20 13.15
C ALA A 46 -1.84 -11.82 12.53
N TYR A 47 -1.89 -11.73 11.21
CA TYR A 47 -1.78 -10.47 10.46
C TYR A 47 -2.86 -9.48 10.88
N LEU A 48 -4.12 -9.88 10.88
CA LEU A 48 -5.24 -9.00 11.23
C LEU A 48 -5.12 -8.50 12.67
N LYS A 49 -4.78 -9.36 13.63
CA LYS A 49 -4.50 -8.95 15.02
C LYS A 49 -3.36 -7.94 15.12
N LYS A 50 -2.31 -8.11 14.30
CA LYS A 50 -1.18 -7.18 14.25
C LYS A 50 -1.64 -5.82 13.75
N VAL A 51 -2.35 -5.76 12.62
CA VAL A 51 -2.83 -4.51 12.00
C VAL A 51 -3.75 -3.74 12.94
N LEU A 52 -4.73 -4.41 13.57
CA LEU A 52 -5.64 -3.79 14.55
C LEU A 52 -4.88 -3.20 15.75
N ARG A 53 -3.85 -3.88 16.21
CA ARG A 53 -3.00 -3.41 17.32
C ARG A 53 -2.14 -2.21 16.91
N GLU A 54 -1.60 -2.22 15.68
CA GLU A 54 -0.79 -1.11 15.14
C GLU A 54 -1.65 0.14 14.88
N ALA A 55 -2.90 -0.03 14.46
CA ALA A 55 -3.84 1.08 14.28
C ALA A 55 -4.13 1.86 15.57
N ALA A 56 -4.05 1.19 16.72
CA ALA A 56 -4.28 1.78 18.05
C ALA A 56 -3.01 2.37 18.71
N ARG A 57 -1.85 2.35 18.04
CA ARG A 57 -0.59 2.86 18.62
C ARG A 57 -0.53 4.39 18.55
N GLU A 58 0.10 4.98 19.58
CA GLU A 58 0.45 6.40 19.63
C GLU A 58 1.93 6.56 20.04
N PRO A 59 2.75 7.29 19.27
CA PRO A 59 2.43 7.84 17.95
C PRO A 59 2.23 6.71 16.90
N ARG A 60 1.30 6.95 15.95
CA ARG A 60 1.08 6.02 14.84
C ARG A 60 2.10 6.27 13.74
N THR A 61 2.82 5.23 13.35
CA THR A 61 3.85 5.27 12.31
C THR A 61 3.51 4.41 11.08
N SER A 62 2.47 3.57 11.18
CA SER A 62 2.01 2.71 10.10
C SER A 62 0.50 2.85 9.92
N PHE A 63 0.09 3.17 8.71
CA PHE A 63 -1.30 3.36 8.28
C PHE A 63 -1.66 2.22 7.33
N THR A 64 -1.96 1.05 7.90
CA THR A 64 -2.43 -0.11 7.14
C THR A 64 -3.95 -0.10 7.12
N LEU A 65 -4.52 0.11 5.93
CA LEU A 65 -5.94 0.31 5.71
C LEU A 65 -6.52 -0.78 4.82
N ALA A 66 -7.70 -1.23 5.13
CA ALA A 66 -8.53 -2.03 4.26
C ALA A 66 -8.97 -1.19 3.05
N VAL A 67 -8.81 -1.71 1.85
CA VAL A 67 -9.35 -1.12 0.62
C VAL A 67 -10.70 -1.77 0.36
N ALA A 68 -11.76 -0.98 0.38
CA ALA A 68 -13.13 -1.46 0.14
C ALA A 68 -13.79 -0.68 -1.00
N THR A 69 -14.76 -1.28 -1.64
CA THR A 69 -15.69 -0.61 -2.57
C THR A 69 -16.63 0.32 -1.79
N LEU A 70 -17.43 1.11 -2.50
CA LEU A 70 -18.44 1.97 -1.87
C LEU A 70 -19.56 1.16 -1.18
N ASP A 71 -19.74 -0.11 -1.56
CA ASP A 71 -20.67 -1.05 -0.94
C ASP A 71 -20.05 -1.83 0.24
N ASP A 72 -18.87 -1.37 0.72
CA ASP A 72 -18.08 -1.94 1.84
C ASP A 72 -17.53 -3.37 1.59
N GLU A 73 -17.46 -3.80 0.33
CA GLU A 73 -16.78 -5.05 -0.05
C GLU A 73 -15.27 -4.84 0.04
N LEU A 74 -14.59 -5.61 0.90
CA LEU A 74 -13.14 -5.54 1.05
C LEU A 74 -12.46 -6.20 -0.15
N ILE A 75 -11.64 -5.44 -0.88
CA ILE A 75 -10.94 -5.87 -2.10
C ILE A 75 -9.42 -5.88 -1.98
N GLY A 76 -8.87 -5.49 -0.83
CA GLY A 76 -7.42 -5.48 -0.65
C GLY A 76 -6.95 -4.68 0.55
N VAL A 77 -5.67 -4.34 0.53
CA VAL A 77 -4.98 -3.58 1.56
C VAL A 77 -4.12 -2.48 0.95
N ALA A 78 -4.03 -1.36 1.65
CA ALA A 78 -3.12 -0.26 1.37
C ALA A 78 -2.32 0.08 2.63
N ASN A 79 -1.05 0.42 2.47
CA ASN A 79 -0.16 0.75 3.58
C ASN A 79 0.66 2.00 3.26
N LEU A 80 0.81 2.85 4.26
CA LEU A 80 1.79 3.94 4.28
C LEU A 80 2.50 3.90 5.63
N ALA A 81 3.77 3.52 5.64
CA ALA A 81 4.56 3.40 6.85
C ALA A 81 5.68 4.43 6.87
N THR A 82 5.75 5.26 7.93
CA THR A 82 6.82 6.25 8.08
C THR A 82 8.14 5.53 8.40
N THR A 83 9.23 6.04 7.83
CA THR A 83 10.59 5.62 8.14
C THR A 83 11.13 6.42 9.33
N ASP A 84 12.34 6.09 9.79
CA ASP A 84 12.98 6.70 10.96
C ASP A 84 13.11 8.23 10.91
N THR A 85 13.06 8.82 9.72
CA THR A 85 13.18 10.28 9.53
C THR A 85 11.89 11.06 9.75
N GLN A 86 10.75 10.41 9.98
CA GLN A 86 9.41 10.99 10.11
C GLN A 86 8.94 11.88 8.94
N SER A 87 9.83 12.20 8.00
CA SER A 87 9.51 12.98 6.79
C SER A 87 9.36 12.13 5.54
N THR A 88 9.66 10.85 5.65
CA THR A 88 9.58 9.87 4.56
C THR A 88 8.71 8.70 4.96
N ALA A 89 7.94 8.17 4.02
CA ALA A 89 7.19 6.94 4.21
C ALA A 89 7.37 6.00 3.01
N GLU A 90 7.12 4.72 3.24
CA GLU A 90 7.01 3.71 2.21
C GLU A 90 5.53 3.38 1.97
N LEU A 91 5.13 3.39 0.70
CA LEU A 91 3.80 3.07 0.23
C LEU A 91 3.77 1.63 -0.29
N GLY A 92 2.72 0.90 0.08
CA GLY A 92 2.44 -0.43 -0.44
C GLY A 92 0.95 -0.67 -0.64
N TYR A 93 0.59 -1.60 -1.51
CA TYR A 93 -0.78 -2.04 -1.74
C TYR A 93 -0.81 -3.48 -2.27
N VAL A 94 -1.90 -4.16 -1.97
CA VAL A 94 -2.24 -5.47 -2.54
C VAL A 94 -3.74 -5.48 -2.79
N LEU A 95 -4.17 -5.92 -3.97
CA LEU A 95 -5.58 -6.09 -4.31
C LEU A 95 -5.87 -7.55 -4.66
N ALA A 96 -7.07 -8.00 -4.37
CA ALA A 96 -7.61 -9.26 -4.80
C ALA A 96 -7.50 -9.38 -6.33
N ARG A 97 -7.25 -10.60 -6.82
CA ARG A 97 -6.92 -10.86 -8.23
C ARG A 97 -8.02 -10.44 -9.19
N ASP A 98 -9.28 -10.65 -8.84
CA ASP A 98 -10.46 -10.29 -9.62
C ASP A 98 -10.67 -8.77 -9.72
N GLN A 99 -9.97 -7.99 -8.90
CA GLN A 99 -10.01 -6.52 -8.88
C GLN A 99 -8.88 -5.88 -9.70
N TRP A 100 -8.05 -6.68 -10.34
CA TRP A 100 -6.98 -6.18 -11.20
C TRP A 100 -7.52 -5.61 -12.53
N GLY A 101 -6.77 -4.72 -13.15
CA GLY A 101 -7.15 -4.11 -14.43
C GLY A 101 -8.16 -2.96 -14.34
N HIS A 102 -8.79 -2.72 -13.20
CA HIS A 102 -9.81 -1.68 -13.01
C HIS A 102 -9.22 -0.28 -12.65
N GLY A 103 -7.90 -0.19 -12.49
CA GLY A 103 -7.24 1.06 -12.10
C GLY A 103 -7.27 1.37 -10.59
N TYR A 104 -7.88 0.52 -9.77
CA TYR A 104 -8.02 0.70 -8.34
C TYR A 104 -6.68 0.89 -7.61
N ALA A 105 -5.66 0.11 -7.96
CA ALA A 105 -4.33 0.25 -7.36
C ALA A 105 -3.72 1.64 -7.58
N THR A 106 -3.92 2.24 -8.77
CA THR A 106 -3.46 3.61 -9.06
C THR A 106 -4.22 4.64 -8.25
N GLU A 107 -5.54 4.46 -8.11
CA GLU A 107 -6.42 5.32 -7.32
C GLU A 107 -6.03 5.28 -5.83
N VAL A 108 -5.79 4.09 -5.29
CA VAL A 108 -5.29 3.88 -3.93
C VAL A 108 -3.93 4.55 -3.72
N ALA A 109 -2.96 4.31 -4.62
CA ALA A 109 -1.62 4.89 -4.50
C ALA A 109 -1.66 6.42 -4.51
N ARG A 110 -2.45 7.04 -5.41
CA ARG A 110 -2.65 8.50 -5.45
C ARG A 110 -3.24 9.03 -4.15
N ARG A 111 -4.27 8.35 -3.62
CA ARG A 111 -4.91 8.80 -2.37
C ARG A 111 -3.95 8.72 -1.18
N LEU A 112 -3.11 7.67 -1.10
CA LEU A 112 -2.09 7.57 -0.08
C LEU A 112 -1.01 8.65 -0.21
N ILE A 113 -0.60 9.00 -1.43
CA ILE A 113 0.36 10.09 -1.69
C ILE A 113 -0.20 11.42 -1.19
N VAL A 114 -1.46 11.73 -1.54
CA VAL A 114 -2.14 12.95 -1.07
C VAL A 114 -2.25 12.96 0.46
N PHE A 115 -2.64 11.84 1.07
CA PHE A 115 -2.71 11.70 2.53
C PHE A 115 -1.36 11.93 3.18
N GLY A 116 -0.31 11.31 2.65
CA GLY A 116 1.04 11.45 3.20
C GLY A 116 1.56 12.89 3.18
N PHE A 117 1.37 13.59 2.07
CA PHE A 117 1.84 14.96 1.95
C PHE A 117 0.96 15.96 2.72
N ASN A 118 -0.35 15.89 2.57
CA ASN A 118 -1.25 16.92 3.07
C ASN A 118 -1.65 16.73 4.53
N GLU A 119 -1.78 15.48 4.99
CA GLU A 119 -2.29 15.18 6.34
C GLU A 119 -1.17 14.76 7.30
N LEU A 120 -0.12 14.06 6.80
CA LEU A 120 1.01 13.64 7.63
C LEU A 120 2.23 14.58 7.51
N GLY A 121 2.22 15.54 6.59
CA GLY A 121 3.33 16.48 6.38
C GLY A 121 4.62 15.82 5.87
N LEU A 122 4.50 14.67 5.22
CA LEU A 122 5.66 14.00 4.63
C LEU A 122 6.27 14.85 3.51
N ARG A 123 7.56 14.73 3.32
CA ARG A 123 8.28 15.39 2.22
C ARG A 123 8.62 14.44 1.07
N ARG A 124 8.58 13.13 1.34
CA ARG A 124 8.94 12.09 0.37
C ARG A 124 8.17 10.81 0.64
N ILE A 125 7.71 10.18 -0.41
CA ILE A 125 7.08 8.85 -0.36
C ILE A 125 7.84 7.95 -1.34
N THR A 126 8.21 6.77 -0.88
CA THR A 126 8.89 5.74 -1.65
C THR A 126 7.98 4.53 -1.82
N ALA A 127 8.27 3.70 -2.81
CA ALA A 127 7.67 2.39 -2.98
C ALA A 127 8.66 1.46 -3.64
N THR A 128 8.54 0.17 -3.37
CA THR A 128 9.35 -0.86 -4.01
C THR A 128 8.48 -1.88 -4.72
N CYS A 129 8.97 -2.47 -5.80
CA CYS A 129 8.32 -3.60 -6.44
C CYS A 129 9.34 -4.61 -6.98
N HIS A 130 8.93 -5.89 -7.03
CA HIS A 130 9.72 -6.95 -7.63
C HIS A 130 10.07 -6.61 -9.10
N PRO A 131 11.28 -6.93 -9.60
CA PRO A 131 11.71 -6.58 -10.96
C PRO A 131 10.78 -7.11 -12.05
N ASP A 132 10.14 -8.25 -11.85
CA ASP A 132 9.22 -8.86 -12.81
C ASP A 132 7.75 -8.39 -12.64
N ASN A 133 7.45 -7.60 -11.59
CA ASN A 133 6.12 -7.05 -11.38
C ASN A 133 5.92 -5.75 -12.18
N PHE A 134 5.83 -5.89 -13.49
CA PHE A 134 5.62 -4.75 -14.40
C PHE A 134 4.27 -4.05 -14.16
N ALA A 135 3.28 -4.79 -13.67
CA ALA A 135 1.96 -4.20 -13.36
C ALA A 135 2.09 -3.20 -12.20
N SER A 136 2.78 -3.57 -11.12
CA SER A 136 3.03 -2.66 -10.00
C SER A 136 3.88 -1.45 -10.42
N ALA A 137 4.94 -1.65 -11.21
CA ALA A 137 5.74 -0.55 -11.73
C ALA A 137 4.89 0.49 -12.48
N ARG A 138 4.00 0.04 -13.38
CA ARG A 138 3.08 0.93 -14.12
C ARG A 138 2.09 1.65 -13.21
N VAL A 139 1.63 1.01 -12.14
CA VAL A 139 0.74 1.66 -11.15
C VAL A 139 1.49 2.79 -10.45
N LEU A 140 2.72 2.56 -10.00
CA LEU A 140 3.54 3.58 -9.33
C LEU A 140 3.82 4.77 -10.25
N GLU A 141 4.20 4.52 -11.51
CA GLU A 141 4.39 5.56 -12.52
C GLU A 141 3.13 6.38 -12.77
N LYS A 142 1.97 5.72 -12.95
CA LYS A 142 0.67 6.39 -13.12
C LYS A 142 0.23 7.16 -11.88
N ALA A 143 0.68 6.76 -10.71
CA ALA A 143 0.42 7.49 -9.46
C ALA A 143 1.32 8.73 -9.29
N GLY A 144 2.25 8.99 -10.22
CA GLY A 144 3.15 10.14 -10.18
C GLY A 144 4.50 9.84 -9.52
N MET A 145 4.80 8.58 -9.24
CA MET A 145 6.11 8.21 -8.72
C MET A 145 7.10 7.96 -9.88
N HIS A 146 8.36 8.27 -9.64
CA HIS A 146 9.43 8.09 -10.62
C HIS A 146 10.38 6.98 -10.19
N PHE A 147 10.84 6.17 -11.15
CA PHE A 147 11.90 5.20 -10.90
C PHE A 147 13.18 5.92 -10.49
N GLU A 148 13.81 5.46 -9.41
CA GLU A 148 15.06 6.06 -8.92
C GLU A 148 16.26 5.13 -9.09
N ARG A 149 16.11 3.89 -8.65
CA ARG A 149 17.23 2.94 -8.61
C ARG A 149 16.76 1.50 -8.48
N THR A 150 17.68 0.60 -8.77
CA THR A 150 17.54 -0.82 -8.44
C THR A 150 18.22 -1.12 -7.11
N LEU A 151 17.51 -1.80 -6.21
CA LEU A 151 18.02 -2.28 -4.93
C LEU A 151 18.53 -3.70 -5.12
N ARG A 152 19.81 -3.94 -4.86
CA ARG A 152 20.44 -5.28 -5.03
C ARG A 152 20.04 -6.25 -3.94
N ASP A 153 19.92 -5.76 -2.71
CA ASP A 153 19.49 -6.53 -1.54
C ASP A 153 18.30 -5.82 -0.91
N HIS A 154 17.11 -6.38 -1.06
CA HIS A 154 15.89 -5.85 -0.47
C HIS A 154 15.13 -6.97 0.22
N LEU A 155 14.84 -6.80 1.51
CA LEU A 155 14.11 -7.76 2.35
C LEU A 155 14.67 -9.20 2.27
N GLY A 156 15.99 -9.33 2.11
CA GLY A 156 16.66 -10.64 2.00
C GLY A 156 16.63 -11.27 0.61
N ASP A 157 16.01 -10.61 -0.36
CA ASP A 157 16.01 -11.00 -1.77
C ASP A 157 17.05 -10.20 -2.57
N ARG A 158 17.88 -10.89 -3.33
CA ARG A 158 18.92 -10.30 -4.22
C ARG A 158 18.41 -10.01 -5.63
N GLY A 159 17.10 -10.06 -5.84
CA GLY A 159 16.45 -10.01 -7.14
C GLY A 159 16.49 -8.68 -7.88
N GLY A 160 17.10 -7.62 -7.32
CA GLY A 160 17.20 -6.33 -8.01
C GLY A 160 15.88 -5.55 -8.01
N TRP A 161 15.25 -5.41 -6.86
CA TRP A 161 13.99 -4.69 -6.68
C TRP A 161 14.04 -3.26 -7.21
N ARG A 162 12.96 -2.81 -7.83
CA ARG A 162 12.82 -1.44 -8.35
C ARG A 162 12.32 -0.52 -7.27
N ALA A 163 13.03 0.57 -7.03
CA ALA A 163 12.62 1.62 -6.11
C ALA A 163 12.07 2.82 -6.88
N PHE A 164 10.93 3.32 -6.43
CA PHE A 164 10.22 4.49 -6.93
C PHE A 164 10.08 5.53 -5.83
N ALA A 165 9.99 6.80 -6.20
CA ALA A 165 9.70 7.86 -5.23
C ALA A 165 8.93 9.02 -5.87
N VAL A 166 8.26 9.77 -4.98
CA VAL A 166 7.71 11.09 -5.25
C VAL A 166 8.03 11.99 -4.04
N ALA A 167 8.37 13.23 -4.28
CA ALA A 167 8.66 14.22 -3.25
C ALA A 167 7.89 15.52 -3.52
N VAL A 168 7.63 16.29 -2.47
CA VAL A 168 7.12 17.65 -2.61
C VAL A 168 8.23 18.47 -3.25
N SER A 169 7.94 19.15 -4.37
CA SER A 169 8.84 20.15 -4.93
C SER A 169 8.97 21.32 -3.94
N ASP A 170 10.15 21.91 -3.82
CA ASP A 170 10.38 23.10 -2.95
C ASP A 170 9.55 24.32 -3.39
N GLU A 171 8.87 24.24 -4.52
CA GLU A 171 7.94 25.23 -5.06
C GLU A 171 6.49 24.73 -4.90
N GLY A 172 5.95 24.78 -3.68
CA GLY A 172 4.53 24.80 -3.31
C GLY A 172 3.54 23.92 -4.06
N ALA A 173 2.81 23.14 -3.28
CA ALA A 173 1.48 22.55 -3.51
C ALA A 173 1.29 21.65 -4.74
N VAL A 174 1.03 20.40 -4.45
CA VAL A 174 0.39 19.46 -5.38
C VAL A 174 -0.96 20.06 -5.79
N HIS A 175 -1.08 20.46 -7.05
CA HIS A 175 -2.37 20.89 -7.61
C HIS A 175 -3.29 19.67 -7.66
N SER A 176 -4.40 19.79 -6.95
CA SER A 176 -5.55 18.90 -7.09
C SER A 176 -6.34 19.37 -8.33
N ASP A 177 -6.35 18.58 -9.39
CA ASP A 177 -7.38 18.57 -10.41
C ASP A 177 -8.15 17.25 -10.32
#